data_41f9cf18f756d26c8c67f9bb9e085f18
#
_entry.id   41f9cf18f756d26c8c67f9bb9e085f18
#
_cell.length_a   1.000
_cell.length_b   1.000
_cell.length_c   1.000
_cell.angle_alpha   90.00
_cell.angle_beta   90.00
_cell.angle_gamma   90.00
#
_symmetry.space_group_name_H-M   'P 1'
#
loop_
_entity.id
_entity.type
_entity.pdbx_description
1 polymer ?
#
loop_
_entity_poly.entity_id
_entity_poly.type
_entity_poly.pdbx_seq_one_letter_code
_entity_poly.pdbx_strand_id
1 'polypeptide(L)'
;GYKDYKNSAPWILKGTKNAQKRMIILQDPSKEGAKTLGRSKNEEGGLEFSYVMWMYIEDWSYKYGQWKHIMHKGNESSWPLRAPGMWLHPKKNSLRVYMNTFKDVGEFVDVDNIPLRKWFNVFVCVKQRTLDIYINGNLIKKKELSGLPRQNFGDIYINAFRGFSGYLSNMRYYDYYLSYSEMRKH
;
A
#
# COMPACT_ATOMS: atom_id res chain seq x y z
N GLY A 1 20.43 -6.27 -15.67
CA GLY A 1 20.00 -6.70 -16.97
C GLY A 1 18.53 -6.42 -17.27
N TYR A 2 18.09 -6.87 -18.42
CA TYR A 2 16.73 -6.64 -18.93
C TYR A 2 15.61 -7.18 -18.01
N LYS A 3 15.89 -8.24 -17.24
CA LYS A 3 14.95 -8.82 -16.28
C LYS A 3 14.72 -7.89 -15.08
N ASP A 4 15.75 -7.21 -14.62
CA ASP A 4 15.63 -6.30 -13.47
C ASP A 4 14.82 -5.04 -13.83
N TYR A 5 14.95 -4.57 -15.06
CA TYR A 5 14.21 -3.43 -15.57
C TYR A 5 12.70 -3.69 -15.63
N LYS A 6 12.28 -4.91 -15.98
CA LYS A 6 10.85 -5.29 -16.05
C LYS A 6 10.17 -5.36 -14.69
N ASN A 7 10.93 -5.56 -13.59
CA ASN A 7 10.39 -5.75 -12.26
C ASN A 7 10.44 -4.50 -11.39
N SER A 8 10.96 -3.37 -11.92
CA SER A 8 11.09 -2.11 -11.16
C SER A 8 9.75 -1.46 -10.83
N ALA A 9 8.72 -1.71 -11.65
CA ALA A 9 7.40 -1.11 -11.49
C ALA A 9 6.29 -2.09 -11.90
N PRO A 10 6.21 -3.25 -11.21
CA PRO A 10 5.20 -4.25 -11.57
C PRO A 10 3.80 -3.81 -11.16
N TRP A 11 2.82 -4.15 -12.02
CA TRP A 11 1.41 -4.05 -11.65
C TRP A 11 1.06 -5.15 -10.64
N ILE A 12 0.45 -4.76 -9.51
CA ILE A 12 -0.07 -5.70 -8.53
C ILE A 12 -1.48 -6.12 -8.92
N LEU A 13 -2.31 -5.15 -9.32
CA LEU A 13 -3.68 -5.36 -9.73
C LEU A 13 -3.98 -4.48 -10.94
N LYS A 14 -4.47 -5.09 -12.03
CA LYS A 14 -4.99 -4.36 -13.19
C LYS A 14 -6.50 -4.48 -13.20
N GLY A 15 -7.18 -3.34 -13.48
CA GLY A 15 -8.63 -3.29 -13.50
C GLY A 15 -9.22 -3.17 -12.10
N THR A 16 -10.53 -3.31 -12.02
CA THR A 16 -11.32 -3.06 -10.81
C THR A 16 -11.73 -4.38 -10.16
N LYS A 17 -11.61 -4.45 -8.83
CA LYS A 17 -12.07 -5.61 -8.07
C LYS A 17 -12.98 -5.19 -6.93
N ASN A 18 -13.90 -6.07 -6.57
CA ASN A 18 -14.73 -5.92 -5.37
C ASN A 18 -13.85 -6.03 -4.13
N ALA A 19 -13.88 -5.01 -3.28
CA ALA A 19 -13.03 -4.91 -2.10
C ALA A 19 -13.47 -5.81 -0.93
N GLN A 20 -14.53 -6.58 -1.07
CA GLN A 20 -14.93 -7.60 -0.09
C GLN A 20 -14.33 -8.98 -0.38
N LYS A 21 -13.70 -9.16 -1.54
CA LYS A 21 -13.16 -10.45 -1.98
C LYS A 21 -11.65 -10.48 -1.83
N ARG A 22 -11.16 -11.46 -1.07
CA ARG A 22 -9.74 -11.65 -0.83
C ARG A 22 -8.97 -12.01 -2.11
N MET A 23 -7.75 -11.46 -2.21
CA MET A 23 -6.80 -11.81 -3.26
C MET A 23 -5.40 -11.88 -2.65
N ILE A 24 -4.62 -12.86 -3.05
CA ILE A 24 -3.21 -13.00 -2.62
C ILE A 24 -2.33 -12.90 -3.85
N ILE A 25 -1.32 -12.03 -3.79
CA ILE A 25 -0.29 -11.90 -4.83
C ILE A 25 0.99 -12.53 -4.29
N LEU A 26 1.33 -13.69 -4.85
CA LEU A 26 2.50 -14.44 -4.42
C LEU A 26 3.78 -13.71 -4.79
N GLN A 27 4.76 -13.76 -3.90
CA GLN A 27 6.04 -13.07 -4.08
C GLN A 27 7.18 -14.00 -4.46
N ASP A 28 7.07 -15.30 -4.18
CA ASP A 28 8.08 -16.28 -4.59
C ASP A 28 8.09 -16.41 -6.12
N PRO A 29 9.17 -16.00 -6.79
CA PRO A 29 9.22 -16.01 -8.26
C PRO A 29 9.16 -17.42 -8.88
N SER A 30 9.39 -18.46 -8.09
CA SER A 30 9.27 -19.85 -8.56
C SER A 30 7.83 -20.32 -8.66
N LYS A 31 6.88 -19.60 -8.06
CA LYS A 31 5.46 -19.97 -8.07
C LYS A 31 4.74 -19.35 -9.24
N GLU A 32 3.81 -20.14 -9.82
CA GLU A 32 2.99 -19.67 -10.92
C GLU A 32 2.12 -18.48 -10.49
N GLY A 33 2.04 -17.48 -11.36
CA GLY A 33 1.27 -16.25 -11.11
C GLY A 33 1.92 -15.26 -10.15
N ALA A 34 3.14 -15.52 -9.69
CA ALA A 34 3.85 -14.61 -8.81
C ALA A 34 4.13 -13.27 -9.49
N LYS A 35 3.96 -12.19 -8.72
CA LYS A 35 4.31 -10.83 -9.14
C LYS A 35 5.27 -10.25 -8.11
N THR A 36 6.52 -10.65 -8.20
CA THR A 36 7.55 -10.30 -7.23
C THR A 36 7.90 -8.82 -7.30
N LEU A 37 7.83 -8.14 -6.17
CA LEU A 37 8.25 -6.74 -6.06
C LEU A 37 9.74 -6.69 -5.75
N GLY A 38 10.47 -5.89 -6.54
CA GLY A 38 11.90 -5.66 -6.30
C GLY A 38 12.15 -4.73 -5.13
N ARG A 39 13.36 -4.77 -4.60
CA ARG A 39 13.78 -3.81 -3.58
C ARG A 39 14.04 -2.45 -4.22
N SER A 40 14.06 -1.42 -3.36
CA SER A 40 14.48 -0.08 -3.75
C SER A 40 15.83 -0.09 -4.49
N LYS A 41 15.93 0.71 -5.56
CA LYS A 41 17.17 0.86 -6.33
C LYS A 41 18.20 1.74 -5.64
N ASN A 42 17.80 2.58 -4.72
CA ASN A 42 18.66 3.60 -4.15
C ASN A 42 19.32 3.13 -2.86
N GLU A 43 20.21 2.15 -2.98
CA GLU A 43 20.88 1.56 -1.83
C GLU A 43 21.87 2.54 -1.16
N GLU A 44 22.55 3.39 -1.93
CA GLU A 44 23.50 4.38 -1.41
C GLU A 44 22.81 5.56 -0.75
N GLY A 45 21.67 6.01 -1.30
CA GLY A 45 20.90 7.12 -0.78
C GLY A 45 19.85 6.73 0.25
N GLY A 46 19.70 5.43 0.51
CA GLY A 46 18.67 4.89 1.38
C GLY A 46 17.52 4.25 0.59
N LEU A 47 16.52 3.82 1.33
CA LEU A 47 15.39 3.09 0.78
C LEU A 47 14.37 4.04 0.16
N GLU A 48 13.95 3.74 -1.08
CA GLU A 48 12.85 4.45 -1.74
C GLU A 48 11.90 3.46 -2.37
N PHE A 49 10.61 3.66 -2.20
CA PHE A 49 9.58 2.92 -2.93
C PHE A 49 8.24 3.63 -2.86
N SER A 50 7.34 3.26 -3.75
CA SER A 50 5.99 3.83 -3.79
C SER A 50 4.96 2.78 -4.15
N TYR A 51 3.77 2.93 -3.58
CA TYR A 51 2.56 2.20 -3.96
C TYR A 51 1.51 3.19 -4.40
N VAL A 52 0.76 2.85 -5.45
CA VAL A 52 -0.39 3.63 -5.89
C VAL A 52 -1.57 2.71 -6.09
N MET A 53 -2.76 3.19 -5.73
CA MET A 53 -4.00 2.47 -5.97
C MET A 53 -5.18 3.43 -6.04
N TRP A 54 -6.19 3.05 -6.83
CA TRP A 54 -7.49 3.71 -6.84
C TRP A 54 -8.44 3.01 -5.89
N MET A 55 -9.21 3.80 -5.15
CA MET A 55 -10.17 3.31 -4.16
C MET A 55 -11.53 3.99 -4.34
N TYR A 56 -12.58 3.21 -4.07
CA TYR A 56 -13.94 3.68 -3.99
C TYR A 56 -14.58 3.05 -2.75
N ILE A 57 -14.97 3.86 -1.77
CA ILE A 57 -15.62 3.41 -0.54
C ILE A 57 -17.12 3.66 -0.69
N GLU A 58 -17.91 2.58 -0.70
CA GLU A 58 -19.33 2.64 -0.95
C GLU A 58 -20.14 2.79 0.34
N ASP A 59 -19.94 1.87 1.28
CA ASP A 59 -20.72 1.83 2.51
C ASP A 59 -19.80 1.71 3.72
N TRP A 60 -19.71 2.77 4.49
CA TRP A 60 -18.91 2.80 5.70
C TRP A 60 -19.49 1.96 6.85
N SER A 61 -20.81 1.66 6.81
CA SER A 61 -21.44 0.87 7.86
C SER A 61 -21.06 -0.62 7.79
N TYR A 62 -20.58 -1.07 6.64
CA TYR A 62 -20.08 -2.44 6.49
C TYR A 62 -18.94 -2.68 7.49
N LYS A 63 -19.03 -3.72 8.30
CA LYS A 63 -18.07 -4.05 9.37
C LYS A 63 -17.82 -2.88 10.33
N TYR A 64 -18.84 -2.08 10.61
CA TYR A 64 -18.72 -0.97 11.55
C TYR A 64 -18.19 -1.47 12.91
N GLY A 65 -17.24 -0.75 13.48
CA GLY A 65 -16.58 -1.15 14.71
C GLY A 65 -15.38 -2.09 14.54
N GLN A 66 -15.09 -2.51 13.31
CA GLN A 66 -13.94 -3.37 13.00
C GLN A 66 -13.02 -2.70 11.98
N TRP A 67 -11.72 -2.96 12.09
CA TRP A 67 -10.76 -2.54 11.07
C TRP A 67 -11.10 -3.17 9.72
N LYS A 68 -11.09 -2.37 8.67
CA LYS A 68 -11.41 -2.82 7.31
C LYS A 68 -10.15 -2.87 6.49
N HIS A 69 -9.77 -4.06 6.08
CA HIS A 69 -8.50 -4.32 5.42
C HIS A 69 -8.51 -3.87 3.96
N ILE A 70 -7.46 -3.14 3.57
CA ILE A 70 -7.22 -2.77 2.18
C ILE A 70 -6.17 -3.70 1.57
N MET A 71 -4.95 -3.64 2.08
CA MET A 71 -3.85 -4.50 1.64
C MET A 71 -2.72 -4.49 2.67
N HIS A 72 -1.91 -5.53 2.66
CA HIS A 72 -0.60 -5.51 3.34
C HIS A 72 0.37 -6.44 2.63
N LYS A 73 1.64 -6.11 2.74
CA LYS A 73 2.72 -7.01 2.32
C LYS A 73 3.43 -7.51 3.57
N GLY A 74 3.37 -8.83 3.79
CA GLY A 74 3.96 -9.42 4.99
C GLY A 74 3.45 -10.83 5.24
N ASN A 75 3.17 -11.12 6.51
CA ASN A 75 2.63 -12.42 6.90
C ASN A 75 1.10 -12.41 6.85
N GLU A 76 0.51 -13.61 6.79
CA GLU A 76 -0.93 -13.77 6.57
C GLU A 76 -1.79 -13.02 7.59
N SER A 77 -1.42 -13.06 8.87
CA SER A 77 -2.18 -12.41 9.94
C SER A 77 -1.99 -10.88 9.98
N SER A 78 -1.14 -10.30 9.15
CA SER A 78 -0.77 -8.88 9.13
C SER A 78 -0.04 -8.41 10.40
N TRP A 79 0.46 -9.30 11.20
CA TRP A 79 1.25 -9.01 12.38
C TRP A 79 2.32 -10.09 12.58
N PRO A 80 3.60 -9.74 12.80
CA PRO A 80 4.15 -8.36 12.88
C PRO A 80 4.54 -7.77 11.53
N LEU A 81 4.53 -8.53 10.42
CA LEU A 81 5.07 -8.08 9.14
C LEU A 81 4.00 -7.40 8.29
N ARG A 82 4.16 -6.10 8.12
CA ARG A 82 3.36 -5.26 7.21
C ARG A 82 4.18 -4.05 6.79
N ALA A 83 4.63 -4.07 5.56
CA ALA A 83 5.45 -2.99 5.00
C ALA A 83 5.16 -2.81 3.51
N PRO A 84 4.04 -2.12 3.18
CA PRO A 84 3.08 -1.45 4.05
C PRO A 84 1.93 -2.32 4.52
N GLY A 85 1.12 -1.79 5.44
CA GLY A 85 -0.22 -2.30 5.77
C GLY A 85 -1.21 -1.15 5.75
N MET A 86 -2.34 -1.34 5.05
CA MET A 86 -3.34 -0.28 4.88
C MET A 86 -4.71 -0.76 5.32
N TRP A 87 -5.37 0.07 6.11
CA TRP A 87 -6.65 -0.24 6.73
C TRP A 87 -7.54 0.99 6.77
N LEU A 88 -8.87 0.77 6.76
CA LEU A 88 -9.83 1.80 7.10
C LEU A 88 -10.20 1.65 8.59
N HIS A 89 -10.35 2.79 9.26
CA HIS A 89 -10.63 2.85 10.70
C HIS A 89 -11.99 2.21 11.03
N PRO A 90 -12.16 1.59 12.22
CA PRO A 90 -13.43 0.97 12.62
C PRO A 90 -14.63 1.92 12.63
N LYS A 91 -14.45 3.18 13.05
CA LYS A 91 -15.55 4.12 13.30
C LYS A 91 -15.39 5.46 12.61
N LYS A 92 -14.16 5.89 12.36
CA LYS A 92 -13.87 7.19 11.73
C LYS A 92 -13.66 7.01 10.23
N ASN A 93 -14.00 8.02 9.46
CA ASN A 93 -13.69 8.07 8.03
C ASN A 93 -12.19 8.37 7.83
N SER A 94 -11.36 7.40 8.16
CA SER A 94 -9.91 7.55 8.22
C SER A 94 -9.21 6.34 7.62
N LEU A 95 -8.11 6.60 6.93
CA LEU A 95 -7.21 5.61 6.37
C LEU A 95 -5.96 5.53 7.25
N ARG A 96 -5.56 4.32 7.63
CA ARG A 96 -4.32 4.09 8.36
C ARG A 96 -3.32 3.36 7.49
N VAL A 97 -2.09 3.88 7.44
CA VAL A 97 -0.97 3.23 6.75
C VAL A 97 0.09 2.86 7.78
N TYR A 98 0.31 1.56 7.96
CA TYR A 98 1.38 1.02 8.78
C TYR A 98 2.64 0.82 7.93
N MET A 99 3.79 1.05 8.55
CA MET A 99 5.08 0.79 7.93
C MET A 99 6.04 0.23 8.97
N ASN A 100 6.39 -1.05 8.86
CA ASN A 100 7.42 -1.62 9.73
C ASN A 100 8.73 -0.85 9.57
N THR A 101 9.36 -0.53 10.68
CA THR A 101 10.71 0.00 10.71
C THR A 101 11.61 -0.93 11.51
N PHE A 102 12.92 -0.72 11.43
CA PHE A 102 13.87 -1.51 12.24
C PHE A 102 13.77 -1.21 13.73
N LYS A 103 13.12 -0.11 14.12
CA LYS A 103 12.93 0.27 15.52
C LYS A 103 11.55 -0.05 16.06
N ASP A 104 10.52 -0.02 15.20
CA ASP A 104 9.13 -0.17 15.64
C ASP A 104 8.33 -0.89 14.54
N VAL A 105 7.68 -1.99 14.91
CA VAL A 105 6.82 -2.76 13.99
C VAL A 105 5.42 -2.15 13.88
N GLY A 106 5.03 -1.25 14.76
CA GLY A 106 3.69 -0.68 14.84
C GLY A 106 3.58 0.77 14.38
N GLU A 107 4.59 1.32 13.71
CA GLU A 107 4.52 2.71 13.24
C GLU A 107 3.45 2.90 12.18
N PHE A 108 2.71 4.00 12.29
CA PHE A 108 1.63 4.29 11.34
C PHE A 108 1.41 5.78 11.17
N VAL A 109 0.67 6.12 10.13
CA VAL A 109 0.14 7.46 9.89
C VAL A 109 -1.34 7.35 9.54
N ASP A 110 -2.15 8.28 10.07
CA ASP A 110 -3.58 8.35 9.79
C ASP A 110 -3.89 9.52 8.85
N VAL A 111 -4.78 9.28 7.91
CA VAL A 111 -5.32 10.29 7.00
C VAL A 111 -6.82 10.35 7.22
N ASP A 112 -7.30 11.48 7.74
CA ASP A 112 -8.71 11.68 8.05
C ASP A 112 -9.49 12.21 6.84
N ASN A 113 -10.81 12.20 6.94
CA ASN A 113 -11.72 12.78 5.94
C ASN A 113 -11.53 12.20 4.54
N ILE A 114 -11.47 10.87 4.47
CA ILE A 114 -11.34 10.16 3.20
C ILE A 114 -12.61 10.35 2.36
N PRO A 115 -12.51 10.58 1.03
CA PRO A 115 -13.68 10.70 0.16
C PRO A 115 -14.58 9.47 0.22
N LEU A 116 -15.89 9.68 0.29
CA LEU A 116 -16.89 8.60 0.25
C LEU A 116 -17.68 8.68 -1.04
N ARG A 117 -17.96 7.52 -1.63
CA ARG A 117 -18.71 7.37 -2.89
C ARG A 117 -18.12 8.19 -4.03
N LYS A 118 -16.78 8.27 -4.04
CA LYS A 118 -15.99 8.88 -5.11
C LYS A 118 -14.74 8.07 -5.32
N TRP A 119 -14.32 7.93 -6.55
CA TRP A 119 -13.01 7.38 -6.85
C TRP A 119 -11.93 8.38 -6.44
N PHE A 120 -10.92 7.88 -5.74
CA PHE A 120 -9.74 8.66 -5.40
C PHE A 120 -8.52 7.75 -5.45
N ASN A 121 -7.37 8.32 -5.77
CA ASN A 121 -6.14 7.55 -5.71
C ASN A 121 -5.35 7.89 -4.45
N VAL A 122 -4.60 6.88 -3.99
CA VAL A 122 -3.71 6.99 -2.84
C VAL A 122 -2.31 6.65 -3.29
N PHE A 123 -1.36 7.51 -2.95
CA PHE A 123 0.06 7.24 -3.13
C PHE A 123 0.70 7.11 -1.76
N VAL A 124 1.38 6.01 -1.54
CA VAL A 124 2.20 5.75 -0.34
C VAL A 124 3.64 5.78 -0.79
N CYS A 125 4.34 6.86 -0.48
CA CYS A 125 5.70 7.10 -0.98
C CYS A 125 6.68 7.17 0.17
N VAL A 126 7.74 6.39 0.06
CA VAL A 126 8.77 6.29 1.10
C VAL A 126 10.10 6.73 0.53
N LYS A 127 10.80 7.57 1.26
CA LYS A 127 12.19 7.95 1.00
C LYS A 127 12.95 7.98 2.32
N GLN A 128 13.88 7.04 2.50
CA GLN A 128 14.61 6.88 3.75
C GLN A 128 13.64 6.76 4.93
N ARG A 129 13.68 7.69 5.88
CA ARG A 129 12.80 7.68 7.06
C ARG A 129 11.54 8.51 6.90
N THR A 130 11.22 8.95 5.69
CA THR A 130 10.04 9.76 5.45
C THR A 130 8.96 8.94 4.74
N LEU A 131 7.77 8.94 5.32
CA LEU A 131 6.56 8.30 4.76
C LEU A 131 5.59 9.40 4.39
N ASP A 132 5.30 9.54 3.10
CA ASP A 132 4.40 10.56 2.56
C ASP A 132 3.16 9.90 1.98
N ILE A 133 1.99 10.46 2.30
CA ILE A 133 0.71 10.02 1.74
C ILE A 133 0.13 11.14 0.88
N TYR A 134 -0.16 10.81 -0.38
CA TYR A 134 -0.83 11.70 -1.33
C TYR A 134 -2.23 11.16 -1.62
N ILE A 135 -3.20 12.05 -1.69
CA ILE A 135 -4.56 11.74 -2.15
C ILE A 135 -4.83 12.61 -3.38
N ASN A 136 -5.18 11.98 -4.49
CA ASN A 136 -5.42 12.67 -5.76
C ASN A 136 -4.24 13.57 -6.19
N GLY A 137 -3.02 13.13 -5.89
CA GLY A 137 -1.80 13.86 -6.23
C GLY A 137 -1.42 14.97 -5.27
N ASN A 138 -2.20 15.19 -4.21
CA ASN A 138 -1.91 16.23 -3.20
C ASN A 138 -1.29 15.60 -1.96
N LEU A 139 -0.20 16.15 -1.47
CA LEU A 139 0.45 15.70 -0.24
C LEU A 139 -0.46 16.03 0.95
N ILE A 140 -0.96 14.98 1.62
CA ILE A 140 -1.89 15.12 2.75
C ILE A 140 -1.16 14.93 4.08
N LYS A 141 -0.26 13.94 4.16
CA LYS A 141 0.50 13.66 5.38
C LYS A 141 1.95 13.36 5.04
N LYS A 142 2.82 13.86 5.90
CA LYS A 142 4.24 13.57 5.88
C LYS A 142 4.64 13.14 7.28
N LYS A 143 5.17 11.92 7.40
CA LYS A 143 5.60 11.39 8.70
C LYS A 143 7.06 11.03 8.65
N GLU A 144 7.83 11.52 9.63
CA GLU A 144 9.17 11.05 9.87
C GLU A 144 9.10 9.79 10.74
N LEU A 145 9.58 8.67 10.21
CA LEU A 145 9.60 7.40 10.91
C LEU A 145 10.73 7.36 11.93
N SER A 146 10.56 6.59 13.01
CA SER A 146 11.58 6.46 14.06
C SER A 146 12.83 5.71 13.60
N GLY A 147 12.72 4.91 12.54
CA GLY A 147 13.81 4.17 11.95
C GLY A 147 13.60 3.97 10.46
N LEU A 148 14.56 3.32 9.80
CA LEU A 148 14.42 3.00 8.39
C LEU A 148 13.32 1.97 8.18
N PRO A 149 12.49 2.13 7.14
CA PRO A 149 11.51 1.12 6.77
C PRO A 149 12.17 -0.22 6.50
N ARG A 150 11.48 -1.27 6.94
CA ARG A 150 11.95 -2.64 6.74
C ARG A 150 11.05 -3.35 5.73
N GLN A 151 11.52 -3.48 4.49
CA GLN A 151 10.85 -4.29 3.50
C GLN A 151 10.99 -5.77 3.85
N ASN A 152 10.03 -6.57 3.45
CA ASN A 152 10.00 -8.01 3.69
C ASN A 152 9.78 -8.77 2.39
N PHE A 153 9.88 -10.09 2.44
CA PHE A 153 9.65 -10.98 1.31
C PHE A 153 8.28 -11.66 1.35
N GLY A 154 7.41 -11.19 2.24
CA GLY A 154 6.08 -11.75 2.38
C GLY A 154 5.18 -11.48 1.18
N ASP A 155 4.11 -12.25 1.09
CA ASP A 155 3.11 -12.09 0.03
C ASP A 155 2.29 -10.81 0.24
N ILE A 156 1.60 -10.40 -0.83
CA ILE A 156 0.67 -9.27 -0.77
C ILE A 156 -0.73 -9.83 -0.59
N TYR A 157 -1.37 -9.42 0.49
CA TYR A 157 -2.74 -9.77 0.81
C TYR A 157 -3.64 -8.58 0.53
N ILE A 158 -4.61 -8.75 -0.36
CA ILE A 158 -5.55 -7.71 -0.74
C ILE A 158 -6.92 -8.08 -0.22
N ASN A 159 -7.57 -7.17 0.50
CA ASN A 159 -8.92 -7.34 1.05
C ASN A 159 -9.10 -8.64 1.86
N ALA A 160 -8.12 -8.96 2.70
CA ALA A 160 -8.23 -10.02 3.69
C ALA A 160 -9.28 -9.63 4.76
N PHE A 161 -9.67 -10.59 5.57
CA PHE A 161 -10.61 -10.35 6.69
C PHE A 161 -11.90 -9.67 6.23
N ARG A 162 -12.41 -10.06 5.05
CA ARG A 162 -13.63 -9.55 4.42
C ARG A 162 -13.54 -8.07 3.95
N GLY A 163 -12.34 -7.51 3.89
CA GLY A 163 -12.05 -6.21 3.27
C GLY A 163 -12.94 -5.05 3.70
N PHE A 164 -13.40 -4.26 2.73
CA PHE A 164 -14.33 -3.14 2.94
C PHE A 164 -15.39 -3.12 1.83
N SER A 165 -16.47 -2.36 2.06
CA SER A 165 -17.51 -2.20 1.04
C SER A 165 -17.08 -1.16 0.01
N GLY A 166 -16.78 -1.62 -1.19
CA GLY A 166 -16.32 -0.76 -2.28
C GLY A 166 -15.44 -1.50 -3.27
N TYR A 167 -14.51 -0.76 -3.86
CA TYR A 167 -13.68 -1.26 -4.95
C TYR A 167 -12.24 -0.78 -4.83
N LEU A 168 -11.31 -1.61 -5.30
CA LEU A 168 -9.93 -1.24 -5.57
C LEU A 168 -9.67 -1.35 -7.06
N SER A 169 -8.78 -0.51 -7.58
CA SER A 169 -8.43 -0.55 -8.99
C SER A 169 -6.98 -0.15 -9.21
N ASN A 170 -6.34 -0.81 -10.16
CA ASN A 170 -5.04 -0.43 -10.71
C ASN A 170 -3.97 -0.15 -9.66
N MET A 171 -3.70 -1.16 -8.82
CA MET A 171 -2.63 -1.08 -7.84
C MET A 171 -1.28 -1.37 -8.48
N ARG A 172 -0.30 -0.51 -8.23
CA ARG A 172 1.04 -0.64 -8.78
C ARG A 172 2.11 -0.30 -7.76
N TYR A 173 3.24 -0.99 -7.84
CA TYR A 173 4.42 -0.73 -7.05
C TYR A 173 5.51 -0.12 -7.92
N TYR A 174 6.29 0.78 -7.31
CA TYR A 174 7.50 1.36 -7.90
C TYR A 174 8.65 1.20 -6.89
N ASP A 175 9.83 0.80 -7.36
CA ASP A 175 11.00 0.65 -6.51
C ASP A 175 11.72 1.98 -6.23
N TYR A 176 11.03 3.11 -6.43
CA TYR A 176 11.53 4.46 -6.19
C TYR A 176 10.38 5.38 -5.75
N TYR A 177 10.73 6.55 -5.21
CA TYR A 177 9.75 7.57 -4.86
C TYR A 177 9.25 8.25 -6.13
N LEU A 178 7.94 8.21 -6.38
CA LEU A 178 7.34 8.80 -7.57
C LEU A 178 7.50 10.32 -7.60
N SER A 179 7.85 10.87 -8.76
CA SER A 179 7.81 12.30 -8.98
C SER A 179 6.37 12.80 -9.11
N TYR A 180 6.18 14.10 -8.92
CA TYR A 180 4.87 14.72 -9.08
C TYR A 180 4.30 14.49 -10.50
N SER A 181 5.15 14.61 -11.51
CA SER A 181 4.72 14.41 -12.90
C SER A 181 4.29 12.96 -13.17
N GLU A 182 4.94 11.99 -12.53
CA GLU A 182 4.54 10.58 -12.64
C GLU A 182 3.21 10.32 -11.93
N MET A 183 2.99 10.94 -10.77
CA MET A 183 1.71 10.82 -10.05
C MET A 183 0.54 11.32 -10.89
N ARG A 184 0.75 12.37 -11.65
CA ARG A 184 -0.30 12.97 -12.50
C ARG A 184 -0.71 12.07 -13.66
N LYS A 185 0.06 11.04 -13.99
CA LYS A 185 -0.27 10.07 -15.06
C LYS A 185 -1.23 8.97 -14.59
N HIS A 186 -1.50 8.92 -13.32
CA HIS A 186 -2.45 7.95 -12.74
C HIS A 186 -3.90 8.53 -12.64
#